data_51a563f506384c489f01965a6b9a70a5
#
_entry.id   51a563f506384c489f01965a6b9a70a5
#
_cell.length_a   1.000
_cell.length_b   1.000
_cell.length_c   1.000
_cell.angle_alpha   90.00
_cell.angle_beta   90.00
_cell.angle_gamma   90.00
#
_symmetry.space_group_name_H-M   'P 1'
#
loop_
_entity.id
_entity.type
_entity.pdbx_description
1 polymer ?
#
loop_
_entity_poly.entity_id
_entity_poly.type
_entity_poly.pdbx_seq_one_letter_code
_entity_poly.pdbx_strand_id
1 'polypeptide(L)'
;MNDPENVKGTGSGLVAVVTGASRGLGAGLAQAFADTGLRLGLCARTVPAVPDGADAVTASVDVTDAGAVDSFADAVVERFGRVDLWVNNAGVLGPIGPLVDADPGALRRHIDINVTGVLLGCRAFSRVVRAQPGGGVLINISSGAGTKIYEGWAAYCASKAAVDMMTAVVASEERPHGLRAYALAPGVVDTDMQAQIRATPAASFPSVARFLKLDEEQAFNSPDWVANFILDLVEGRREVSDGVRIRVPDQPHHG
;
A
#
# COMPACT_ATOMS: atom_id res chain seq x y z
N MET A 1 -1.47 -14.47 -38.29
CA MET A 1 -1.29 -15.43 -37.21
C MET A 1 -0.20 -14.86 -36.33
N ASN A 2 -0.56 -14.08 -35.31
CA ASN A 2 0.36 -13.59 -34.28
C ASN A 2 0.13 -14.45 -33.04
N ASP A 3 1.19 -15.12 -32.65
CA ASP A 3 1.27 -16.05 -31.54
C ASP A 3 1.08 -15.28 -30.21
N PRO A 4 0.15 -15.67 -29.31
CA PRO A 4 -0.04 -15.01 -28.03
C PRO A 4 0.90 -15.50 -26.92
N GLU A 5 2.00 -16.16 -27.23
CA GLU A 5 2.97 -16.67 -26.25
C GLU A 5 4.25 -15.83 -26.20
N ASN A 6 4.22 -14.63 -25.65
CA ASN A 6 5.41 -14.02 -25.07
C ASN A 6 5.11 -12.80 -24.18
N VAL A 7 4.41 -13.02 -23.06
CA VAL A 7 4.36 -12.08 -21.93
C VAL A 7 4.89 -12.81 -20.69
N LYS A 8 6.04 -13.45 -20.81
CA LYS A 8 6.81 -13.91 -19.65
C LYS A 8 8.07 -13.08 -19.54
N GLY A 9 8.17 -12.27 -18.47
CA GLY A 9 9.46 -11.92 -17.90
C GLY A 9 9.97 -10.49 -18.06
N THR A 10 9.19 -9.45 -17.74
CA THR A 10 9.77 -8.11 -17.50
C THR A 10 10.11 -7.86 -16.02
N GLY A 11 9.63 -8.68 -15.08
CA GLY A 11 9.88 -8.54 -13.64
C GLY A 11 11.00 -9.39 -13.07
N SER A 12 11.66 -10.26 -13.85
CA SER A 12 12.64 -11.21 -13.33
C SER A 12 13.86 -10.51 -12.75
N GLY A 13 13.97 -10.50 -11.41
CA GLY A 13 15.09 -9.92 -10.68
C GLY A 13 14.74 -8.71 -9.81
N LEU A 14 13.59 -8.07 -9.99
CA LEU A 14 13.14 -6.99 -9.12
C LEU A 14 12.73 -7.53 -7.73
N VAL A 15 12.94 -6.71 -6.71
CA VAL A 15 12.60 -7.01 -5.31
C VAL A 15 11.53 -6.05 -4.82
N ALA A 16 10.39 -6.58 -4.39
CA ALA A 16 9.30 -5.79 -3.84
C ALA A 16 9.10 -6.09 -2.35
N VAL A 17 8.99 -5.03 -1.55
CA VAL A 17 8.59 -5.12 -0.14
C VAL A 17 7.13 -4.68 0.00
N VAL A 18 6.33 -5.45 0.74
CA VAL A 18 4.94 -5.11 1.07
C VAL A 18 4.71 -5.22 2.57
N THR A 19 4.33 -4.11 3.21
CA THR A 19 3.91 -4.12 4.62
C THR A 19 2.41 -4.42 4.73
N GLY A 20 1.99 -5.08 5.81
CA GLY A 20 0.58 -5.49 5.97
C GLY A 20 0.17 -6.58 4.96
N ALA A 21 1.11 -7.47 4.59
CA ALA A 21 0.95 -8.47 3.55
C ALA A 21 0.18 -9.74 3.98
N SER A 22 -0.33 -9.83 5.21
CA SER A 22 -0.98 -11.04 5.70
C SER A 22 -2.42 -11.25 5.21
N ARG A 23 -3.08 -10.21 4.66
CA ARG A 23 -4.46 -10.26 4.16
C ARG A 23 -4.81 -9.07 3.26
N GLY A 24 -6.01 -9.10 2.69
CA GLY A 24 -6.59 -8.01 1.91
C GLY A 24 -5.71 -7.56 0.74
N LEU A 25 -5.63 -6.25 0.50
CA LEU A 25 -4.85 -5.70 -0.61
C LEU A 25 -3.37 -6.13 -0.54
N GLY A 26 -2.75 -6.12 0.65
CA GLY A 26 -1.33 -6.48 0.78
C GLY A 26 -1.03 -7.92 0.38
N ALA A 27 -1.87 -8.89 0.77
CA ALA A 27 -1.72 -10.29 0.35
C ALA A 27 -1.98 -10.44 -1.17
N GLY A 28 -2.99 -9.74 -1.70
CA GLY A 28 -3.25 -9.76 -3.14
C GLY A 28 -2.13 -9.13 -3.97
N LEU A 29 -1.52 -8.03 -3.50
CA LEU A 29 -0.33 -7.46 -4.15
C LEU A 29 0.86 -8.44 -4.12
N ALA A 30 1.06 -9.12 -2.97
CA ALA A 30 2.13 -10.12 -2.85
C ALA A 30 1.95 -11.25 -3.85
N GLN A 31 0.73 -11.76 -4.02
CA GLN A 31 0.41 -12.78 -5.03
C GLN A 31 0.67 -12.28 -6.44
N ALA A 32 0.12 -11.11 -6.80
CA ALA A 32 0.27 -10.56 -8.14
C ALA A 32 1.74 -10.26 -8.50
N PHE A 33 2.54 -9.77 -7.54
CA PHE A 33 3.98 -9.57 -7.76
C PHE A 33 4.74 -10.90 -7.91
N ALA A 34 4.36 -11.94 -7.14
CA ALA A 34 4.91 -13.28 -7.30
C ALA A 34 4.65 -13.83 -8.69
N ASP A 35 3.41 -13.70 -9.20
CA ASP A 35 2.98 -14.18 -10.51
C ASP A 35 3.76 -13.51 -11.66
N THR A 36 4.30 -12.31 -11.43
CA THR A 36 5.18 -11.60 -12.38
C THR A 36 6.67 -11.88 -12.15
N GLY A 37 7.02 -12.77 -11.21
CA GLY A 37 8.39 -13.21 -10.95
C GLY A 37 9.23 -12.27 -10.10
N LEU A 38 8.62 -11.36 -9.33
CA LEU A 38 9.34 -10.55 -8.35
C LEU A 38 9.75 -11.38 -7.13
N ARG A 39 10.91 -11.08 -6.56
CA ARG A 39 11.33 -11.54 -5.24
C ARG A 39 10.68 -10.65 -4.17
N LEU A 40 10.28 -11.24 -3.05
CA LEU A 40 9.38 -10.58 -2.12
C LEU A 40 9.98 -10.42 -0.72
N GLY A 41 9.78 -9.23 -0.14
CA GLY A 41 9.85 -8.98 1.29
C GLY A 41 8.44 -8.76 1.83
N LEU A 42 7.92 -9.66 2.66
CA LEU A 42 6.54 -9.60 3.15
C LEU A 42 6.51 -9.49 4.67
N CYS A 43 5.89 -8.47 5.21
CA CYS A 43 5.75 -8.36 6.65
C CYS A 43 4.36 -7.90 7.10
N ALA A 44 3.97 -8.36 8.27
CA ALA A 44 2.78 -7.95 9.02
C ALA A 44 2.94 -8.41 10.47
N ARG A 45 2.02 -8.03 11.38
CA ARG A 45 2.02 -8.51 12.78
C ARG A 45 1.90 -10.03 12.90
N THR A 46 1.21 -10.67 11.96
CA THR A 46 1.25 -12.12 11.76
C THR A 46 2.10 -12.38 10.54
N VAL A 47 3.04 -13.32 10.62
CA VAL A 47 3.91 -13.67 9.48
C VAL A 47 3.05 -13.97 8.26
N PRO A 48 3.24 -13.25 7.15
CA PRO A 48 2.47 -13.49 5.93
C PRO A 48 2.76 -14.87 5.32
N ALA A 49 1.75 -15.46 4.68
CA ALA A 49 1.96 -16.61 3.83
C ALA A 49 2.81 -16.20 2.60
N VAL A 50 3.69 -17.09 2.18
CA VAL A 50 4.45 -16.91 0.94
C VAL A 50 3.59 -17.41 -0.22
N PRO A 51 3.39 -16.63 -1.29
CA PRO A 51 2.77 -17.14 -2.51
C PRO A 51 3.51 -18.36 -3.07
N ASP A 52 2.78 -19.30 -3.65
CA ASP A 52 3.36 -20.54 -4.18
C ASP A 52 4.46 -20.25 -5.22
N GLY A 53 5.61 -20.88 -5.04
CA GLY A 53 6.77 -20.72 -5.94
C GLY A 53 7.52 -19.39 -5.82
N ALA A 54 7.11 -18.47 -4.95
CA ALA A 54 7.80 -17.19 -4.77
C ALA A 54 9.08 -17.34 -3.91
N ASP A 55 10.13 -16.61 -4.29
CA ASP A 55 11.32 -16.42 -3.44
C ASP A 55 11.06 -15.23 -2.52
N ALA A 56 10.89 -15.49 -1.21
CA ALA A 56 10.46 -14.47 -0.27
C ALA A 56 11.20 -14.51 1.07
N VAL A 57 11.40 -13.31 1.64
CA VAL A 57 11.70 -13.09 3.05
C VAL A 57 10.41 -12.68 3.76
N THR A 58 10.03 -13.36 4.83
CA THR A 58 8.84 -13.03 5.62
C THR A 58 9.19 -12.77 7.08
N ALA A 59 8.51 -11.84 7.70
CA ALA A 59 8.71 -11.54 9.12
C ALA A 59 7.41 -11.08 9.83
N SER A 60 7.37 -11.31 11.16
CA SER A 60 6.42 -10.63 12.03
C SER A 60 6.97 -9.24 12.37
N VAL A 61 6.30 -8.19 11.90
CA VAL A 61 6.72 -6.79 12.11
C VAL A 61 5.52 -5.96 12.51
N ASP A 62 5.64 -5.25 13.63
CA ASP A 62 4.79 -4.10 13.90
C ASP A 62 5.40 -2.87 13.22
N VAL A 63 4.68 -2.27 12.29
CA VAL A 63 5.18 -1.10 11.53
C VAL A 63 5.41 0.13 12.42
N THR A 64 4.92 0.13 13.67
CA THR A 64 5.16 1.19 14.64
C THR A 64 6.47 1.03 15.40
N ASP A 65 7.16 -0.11 15.24
CA ASP A 65 8.48 -0.39 15.81
C ASP A 65 9.58 -0.10 14.77
N ALA A 66 10.31 0.99 14.98
CA ALA A 66 11.38 1.41 14.08
C ALA A 66 12.50 0.36 13.94
N GLY A 67 12.87 -0.31 15.03
CA GLY A 67 13.90 -1.35 15.01
C GLY A 67 13.46 -2.59 14.23
N ALA A 68 12.20 -3.01 14.38
CA ALA A 68 11.65 -4.13 13.64
C ALA A 68 11.55 -3.83 12.13
N VAL A 69 11.15 -2.60 11.74
CA VAL A 69 11.10 -2.18 10.34
C VAL A 69 12.49 -2.11 9.72
N ASP A 70 13.46 -1.53 10.42
CA ASP A 70 14.85 -1.45 9.95
C ASP A 70 15.47 -2.85 9.79
N SER A 71 15.33 -3.73 10.80
CA SER A 71 15.86 -5.10 10.76
C SER A 71 15.22 -5.91 9.62
N PHE A 72 13.95 -5.70 9.33
CA PHE A 72 13.28 -6.34 8.20
C PHE A 72 13.82 -5.86 6.85
N ALA A 73 14.03 -4.55 6.69
CA ALA A 73 14.64 -3.99 5.48
C ALA A 73 16.05 -4.56 5.26
N ASP A 74 16.86 -4.63 6.33
CA ASP A 74 18.22 -5.18 6.29
C ASP A 74 18.22 -6.66 5.89
N ALA A 75 17.28 -7.48 6.43
CA ALA A 75 17.14 -8.90 6.07
C ALA A 75 16.77 -9.11 4.59
N VAL A 76 15.90 -8.24 4.03
CA VAL A 76 15.57 -8.28 2.59
C VAL A 76 16.79 -7.92 1.74
N VAL A 77 17.54 -6.88 2.12
CA VAL A 77 18.77 -6.49 1.43
C VAL A 77 19.85 -7.57 1.54
N GLU A 78 20.03 -8.18 2.72
CA GLU A 78 20.97 -9.30 2.90
C GLU A 78 20.65 -10.47 1.98
N ARG A 79 19.36 -10.81 1.84
CA ARG A 79 18.90 -11.94 1.00
C ARG A 79 18.99 -11.66 -0.49
N PHE A 80 18.64 -10.46 -0.94
CA PHE A 80 18.43 -10.13 -2.36
C PHE A 80 19.39 -9.08 -2.92
N GLY A 81 20.15 -8.40 -2.09
CA GLY A 81 21.12 -7.37 -2.46
C GLY A 81 20.53 -6.00 -2.73
N ARG A 82 19.20 -5.86 -2.83
CA ARG A 82 18.50 -4.62 -3.18
C ARG A 82 17.02 -4.66 -2.84
N VAL A 83 16.37 -3.49 -2.92
CA VAL A 83 14.90 -3.34 -2.95
C VAL A 83 14.54 -2.32 -4.04
N ASP A 84 13.72 -2.72 -5.00
CA ASP A 84 13.30 -1.89 -6.14
C ASP A 84 11.96 -1.18 -5.90
N LEU A 85 11.07 -1.86 -5.17
CA LEU A 85 9.73 -1.39 -4.84
C LEU A 85 9.47 -1.56 -3.35
N TRP A 86 8.99 -0.51 -2.69
CA TRP A 86 8.51 -0.59 -1.31
C TRP A 86 7.06 -0.10 -1.24
N VAL A 87 6.16 -0.96 -0.75
CA VAL A 87 4.74 -0.62 -0.58
C VAL A 87 4.40 -0.53 0.90
N ASN A 88 4.21 0.68 1.40
CA ASN A 88 3.62 0.93 2.70
C ASN A 88 2.11 0.75 2.60
N ASN A 89 1.65 -0.49 2.85
CA ASN A 89 0.24 -0.87 2.75
C ASN A 89 -0.40 -1.10 4.13
N ALA A 90 0.35 -1.44 5.16
CA ALA A 90 -0.17 -1.63 6.51
C ALA A 90 -1.01 -0.43 6.96
N GLY A 91 -2.24 -0.67 7.42
CA GLY A 91 -3.13 0.38 7.87
C GLY A 91 -4.43 -0.15 8.48
N VAL A 92 -5.11 0.72 9.20
CA VAL A 92 -6.40 0.45 9.85
C VAL A 92 -7.40 1.55 9.53
N LEU A 93 -8.69 1.23 9.59
CA LEU A 93 -9.77 2.18 9.34
C LEU A 93 -10.26 2.87 10.63
N GLY A 94 -10.51 2.08 11.68
CA GLY A 94 -11.10 2.57 12.93
C GLY A 94 -10.22 3.52 13.75
N PRO A 95 -10.81 4.31 14.66
CA PRO A 95 -12.23 4.26 15.04
C PRO A 95 -13.16 4.88 13.99
N ILE A 96 -14.41 4.36 13.92
CA ILE A 96 -15.48 4.88 13.05
C ILE A 96 -16.57 5.47 13.93
N GLY A 97 -16.97 6.69 13.67
CA GLY A 97 -18.01 7.42 14.39
C GLY A 97 -17.67 8.90 14.59
N PRO A 98 -18.59 9.64 15.22
CA PRO A 98 -18.36 11.05 15.54
C PRO A 98 -17.08 11.24 16.37
N LEU A 99 -16.28 12.24 16.04
CA LEU A 99 -14.98 12.48 16.72
C LEU A 99 -15.15 12.71 18.23
N VAL A 100 -16.26 13.31 18.64
CA VAL A 100 -16.55 13.62 20.05
C VAL A 100 -16.68 12.36 20.91
N ASP A 101 -17.07 11.22 20.31
CA ASP A 101 -17.27 9.95 20.99
C ASP A 101 -16.06 8.99 20.85
N ALA A 102 -15.02 9.40 20.12
CA ALA A 102 -13.89 8.55 19.84
C ALA A 102 -12.99 8.33 21.06
N ASP A 103 -12.62 7.08 21.34
CA ASP A 103 -11.63 6.75 22.36
C ASP A 103 -10.25 7.35 22.01
N PRO A 104 -9.67 8.19 22.91
CA PRO A 104 -8.36 8.81 22.64
C PRO A 104 -7.23 7.80 22.42
N GLY A 105 -7.28 6.62 23.07
CA GLY A 105 -6.32 5.55 22.87
C GLY A 105 -6.43 4.94 21.46
N ALA A 106 -7.66 4.75 20.94
CA ALA A 106 -7.89 4.28 19.59
C ALA A 106 -7.43 5.31 18.53
N LEU A 107 -7.67 6.61 18.78
CA LEU A 107 -7.16 7.69 17.91
C LEU A 107 -5.62 7.66 17.83
N ARG A 108 -4.95 7.53 18.96
CA ARG A 108 -3.47 7.44 19.02
C ARG A 108 -2.98 6.24 18.25
N ARG A 109 -3.51 5.04 18.50
CA ARG A 109 -3.13 3.81 17.77
C ARG A 109 -3.34 3.93 16.27
N HIS A 110 -4.41 4.61 15.85
CA HIS A 110 -4.68 4.87 14.44
C HIS A 110 -3.55 5.70 13.80
N ILE A 111 -3.16 6.80 14.46
CA ILE A 111 -2.08 7.67 13.97
C ILE A 111 -0.74 6.94 14.00
N ASP A 112 -0.45 6.17 15.04
CA ASP A 112 0.78 5.37 15.14
C ASP A 112 0.91 4.40 13.97
N ILE A 113 -0.17 3.69 13.61
CA ILE A 113 -0.13 2.73 12.49
C ILE A 113 -0.12 3.45 11.14
N ASN A 114 -1.09 4.36 10.90
CA ASN A 114 -1.34 4.89 9.56
C ASN A 114 -0.42 6.06 9.17
N VAL A 115 0.22 6.70 10.13
CA VAL A 115 1.13 7.84 9.91
C VAL A 115 2.55 7.48 10.31
N THR A 116 2.80 7.17 11.59
CA THR A 116 4.14 6.85 12.07
C THR A 116 4.69 5.61 11.38
N GLY A 117 3.89 4.55 11.22
CA GLY A 117 4.29 3.33 10.52
C GLY A 117 4.68 3.59 9.05
N VAL A 118 3.95 4.46 8.36
CA VAL A 118 4.31 4.86 6.98
C VAL A 118 5.61 5.67 6.96
N LEU A 119 5.81 6.61 7.89
CA LEU A 119 7.06 7.37 8.01
C LEU A 119 8.27 6.45 8.26
N LEU A 120 8.11 5.43 9.12
CA LEU A 120 9.18 4.48 9.41
C LEU A 120 9.52 3.63 8.18
N GLY A 121 8.53 3.18 7.42
CA GLY A 121 8.75 2.49 6.14
C GLY A 121 9.42 3.39 5.09
N CYS A 122 8.99 4.66 4.97
CA CYS A 122 9.66 5.64 4.11
C CYS A 122 11.12 5.81 4.49
N ARG A 123 11.41 5.99 5.79
CA ARG A 123 12.77 6.14 6.31
C ARG A 123 13.64 4.91 6.03
N ALA A 124 13.13 3.72 6.29
CA ALA A 124 13.86 2.47 6.05
C ALA A 124 14.20 2.31 4.56
N PHE A 125 13.22 2.53 3.68
CA PHE A 125 13.46 2.42 2.24
C PHE A 125 14.37 3.51 1.69
N SER A 126 14.25 4.77 2.16
CA SER A 126 15.19 5.83 1.78
C SER A 126 16.65 5.47 2.13
N ARG A 127 16.88 4.85 3.30
CA ARG A 127 18.21 4.36 3.69
C ARG A 127 18.73 3.30 2.70
N VAL A 128 17.88 2.35 2.30
CA VAL A 128 18.21 1.32 1.31
C VAL A 128 18.55 1.95 -0.04
N VAL A 129 17.71 2.86 -0.53
CA VAL A 129 17.92 3.54 -1.84
C VAL A 129 19.21 4.34 -1.87
N ARG A 130 19.56 5.04 -0.79
CA ARG A 130 20.82 5.78 -0.70
C ARG A 130 22.07 4.89 -0.71
N ALA A 131 21.92 3.61 -0.31
CA ALA A 131 23.01 2.64 -0.25
C ALA A 131 23.16 1.76 -1.50
N GLN A 132 22.15 1.78 -2.41
CA GLN A 132 22.14 0.95 -3.62
C GLN A 132 22.19 1.79 -4.91
N PRO A 133 22.71 1.26 -6.02
CA PRO A 133 22.61 1.92 -7.33
C PRO A 133 21.20 1.76 -7.93
N GLY A 134 20.80 2.71 -8.79
CA GLY A 134 19.60 2.60 -9.62
C GLY A 134 18.30 3.12 -8.98
N GLY A 135 18.36 3.64 -7.74
CA GLY A 135 17.19 4.22 -7.10
C GLY A 135 16.14 3.19 -6.67
N GLY A 136 14.86 3.60 -6.64
CA GLY A 136 13.73 2.74 -6.26
C GLY A 136 12.38 3.46 -6.36
N VAL A 137 11.29 2.71 -6.17
CA VAL A 137 9.93 3.23 -6.18
C VAL A 137 9.26 2.98 -4.83
N LEU A 138 8.78 4.05 -4.22
CA LEU A 138 8.02 4.04 -2.98
C LEU A 138 6.53 4.25 -3.28
N ILE A 139 5.70 3.34 -2.83
CA ILE A 139 4.24 3.46 -2.88
C ILE A 139 3.70 3.54 -1.45
N ASN A 140 3.11 4.66 -1.10
CA ASN A 140 2.34 4.81 0.12
C ASN A 140 0.85 4.65 -0.20
N ILE A 141 0.20 3.62 0.34
CA ILE A 141 -1.23 3.40 0.10
C ILE A 141 -2.04 4.51 0.78
N SER A 142 -2.57 5.40 -0.04
CA SER A 142 -3.47 6.48 0.33
C SER A 142 -4.93 6.09 0.10
N SER A 143 -5.82 7.08 0.08
CA SER A 143 -7.26 6.90 -0.11
C SER A 143 -7.90 8.17 -0.65
N GLY A 144 -9.08 8.04 -1.25
CA GLY A 144 -9.97 9.18 -1.51
C GLY A 144 -10.27 10.02 -0.27
N ALA A 145 -10.17 9.42 0.92
CA ALA A 145 -10.36 10.09 2.20
C ALA A 145 -9.30 11.15 2.52
N GLY A 146 -8.12 11.10 1.87
CA GLY A 146 -7.10 12.16 2.03
C GLY A 146 -7.53 13.52 1.48
N THR A 147 -8.54 13.57 0.61
CA THR A 147 -9.02 14.81 -0.02
C THR A 147 -10.54 15.01 0.05
N LYS A 148 -11.29 13.99 0.48
CA LYS A 148 -12.75 14.04 0.61
C LYS A 148 -13.15 13.95 2.07
N ILE A 149 -14.21 14.65 2.42
CA ILE A 149 -14.78 14.61 3.76
C ILE A 149 -15.68 13.37 3.87
N TYR A 150 -15.46 12.57 4.93
CA TYR A 150 -16.32 11.48 5.34
C TYR A 150 -16.62 11.66 6.84
N GLU A 151 -17.86 11.98 7.15
CA GLU A 151 -18.32 12.02 8.54
C GLU A 151 -18.13 10.64 9.19
N GLY A 152 -17.63 10.62 10.42
CA GLY A 152 -17.27 9.38 11.12
C GLY A 152 -15.86 8.85 10.83
N TRP A 153 -15.10 9.47 9.92
CA TRP A 153 -13.73 9.05 9.58
C TRP A 153 -12.66 10.12 9.86
N ALA A 154 -12.84 10.92 10.91
CA ALA A 154 -11.93 12.02 11.19
C ALA A 154 -10.44 11.59 11.26
N ALA A 155 -10.13 10.54 12.02
CA ALA A 155 -8.76 10.02 12.13
C ALA A 155 -8.26 9.46 10.78
N TYR A 156 -9.11 8.71 10.06
CA TYR A 156 -8.74 8.11 8.79
C TYR A 156 -8.47 9.18 7.72
N CYS A 157 -9.37 10.17 7.58
CA CYS A 157 -9.17 11.29 6.66
C CYS A 157 -7.87 12.06 6.97
N ALA A 158 -7.65 12.41 8.25
CA ALA A 158 -6.45 13.09 8.68
C ALA A 158 -5.18 12.27 8.39
N SER A 159 -5.20 10.96 8.67
CA SER A 159 -4.05 10.09 8.40
C SER A 159 -3.73 9.99 6.91
N LYS A 160 -4.75 9.89 6.04
CA LYS A 160 -4.52 9.79 4.58
C LYS A 160 -4.10 11.12 3.97
N ALA A 161 -4.56 12.25 4.48
CA ALA A 161 -4.03 13.56 4.12
C ALA A 161 -2.55 13.72 4.54
N ALA A 162 -2.19 13.21 5.73
CA ALA A 162 -0.79 13.19 6.18
C ALA A 162 0.08 12.31 5.27
N VAL A 163 -0.41 11.12 4.86
CA VAL A 163 0.29 10.22 3.91
C VAL A 163 0.52 10.92 2.57
N ASP A 164 -0.48 11.64 2.04
CA ASP A 164 -0.33 12.38 0.78
C ASP A 164 0.79 13.45 0.89
N MET A 165 0.79 14.25 1.97
CA MET A 165 1.79 15.29 2.17
C MET A 165 3.19 14.73 2.45
N MET A 166 3.34 13.72 3.34
CA MET A 166 4.65 13.13 3.62
C MET A 166 5.27 12.49 2.38
N THR A 167 4.45 11.90 1.51
CA THR A 167 4.93 11.32 0.25
C THR A 167 5.55 12.39 -0.65
N ALA A 168 4.91 13.57 -0.77
CA ALA A 168 5.46 14.67 -1.55
C ALA A 168 6.78 15.20 -0.97
N VAL A 169 6.90 15.25 0.36
CA VAL A 169 8.16 15.65 1.03
C VAL A 169 9.26 14.64 0.75
N VAL A 170 9.00 13.34 0.96
CA VAL A 170 9.98 12.27 0.70
C VAL A 170 10.40 12.25 -0.78
N ALA A 171 9.47 12.40 -1.72
CA ALA A 171 9.79 12.49 -3.15
C ALA A 171 10.75 13.65 -3.46
N SER A 172 10.56 14.80 -2.80
CA SER A 172 11.44 15.95 -2.97
C SER A 172 12.83 15.74 -2.38
N GLU A 173 12.90 15.19 -1.16
CA GLU A 173 14.15 14.96 -0.43
C GLU A 173 15.00 13.87 -1.07
N GLU A 174 14.38 12.80 -1.58
CA GLU A 174 15.05 11.60 -2.05
C GLU A 174 15.25 11.54 -3.57
N ARG A 175 14.73 12.50 -4.33
CA ARG A 175 14.93 12.61 -5.78
C ARG A 175 16.41 12.60 -6.19
N PRO A 176 17.34 13.30 -5.50
CA PRO A 176 18.76 13.24 -5.83
C PRO A 176 19.38 11.84 -5.72
N HIS A 177 18.72 10.94 -4.96
CA HIS A 177 19.14 9.56 -4.77
C HIS A 177 18.41 8.57 -5.70
N GLY A 178 17.56 9.06 -6.62
CA GLY A 178 16.83 8.24 -7.58
C GLY A 178 15.57 7.57 -7.02
N LEU A 179 15.11 7.98 -5.83
CA LEU A 179 13.83 7.49 -5.30
C LEU A 179 12.66 8.25 -5.92
N ARG A 180 11.70 7.52 -6.46
CA ARG A 180 10.40 8.03 -6.91
C ARG A 180 9.33 7.62 -5.90
N ALA A 181 8.55 8.56 -5.39
CA ALA A 181 7.55 8.28 -4.35
C ALA A 181 6.15 8.72 -4.79
N TYR A 182 5.16 7.86 -4.52
CA TYR A 182 3.77 8.09 -4.92
C TYR A 182 2.81 7.75 -3.78
N ALA A 183 1.86 8.65 -3.51
CA ALA A 183 0.70 8.42 -2.67
C ALA A 183 -0.42 7.81 -3.53
N LEU A 184 -0.61 6.50 -3.46
CA LEU A 184 -1.52 5.74 -4.32
C LEU A 184 -2.86 5.50 -3.63
N ALA A 185 -3.95 6.06 -4.17
CA ALA A 185 -5.30 5.66 -3.80
C ALA A 185 -5.74 4.48 -4.69
N PRO A 186 -5.90 3.26 -4.14
CA PRO A 186 -6.10 2.04 -4.94
C PRO A 186 -7.52 1.90 -5.52
N GLY A 187 -8.42 2.85 -5.25
CA GLY A 187 -9.84 2.68 -5.46
C GLY A 187 -10.49 1.90 -4.31
N VAL A 188 -11.64 1.30 -4.57
CA VAL A 188 -12.29 0.42 -3.59
C VAL A 188 -11.92 -1.02 -3.93
N VAL A 189 -11.25 -1.70 -2.99
CA VAL A 189 -10.82 -3.11 -3.12
C VAL A 189 -11.59 -3.92 -2.09
N ASP A 190 -12.25 -5.01 -2.47
CA ASP A 190 -13.00 -5.83 -1.53
C ASP A 190 -12.07 -6.53 -0.53
N THR A 191 -12.18 -6.14 0.72
CA THR A 191 -11.32 -6.58 1.83
C THR A 191 -12.11 -6.57 3.13
N ASP A 192 -11.54 -7.13 4.19
CA ASP A 192 -12.12 -7.04 5.55
C ASP A 192 -12.43 -5.59 5.96
N MET A 193 -11.65 -4.62 5.47
CA MET A 193 -11.92 -3.20 5.72
C MET A 193 -13.24 -2.76 5.09
N GLN A 194 -13.57 -3.24 3.89
CA GLN A 194 -14.86 -2.98 3.24
C GLN A 194 -16.00 -3.67 3.99
N ALA A 195 -15.81 -4.91 4.45
CA ALA A 195 -16.79 -5.58 5.29
C ALA A 195 -17.07 -4.80 6.59
N GLN A 196 -16.03 -4.26 7.23
CA GLN A 196 -16.15 -3.38 8.39
C GLN A 196 -16.94 -2.10 8.07
N ILE A 197 -16.70 -1.47 6.93
CA ILE A 197 -17.44 -0.27 6.48
C ILE A 197 -18.92 -0.61 6.31
N ARG A 198 -19.23 -1.67 5.58
CA ARG A 198 -20.63 -2.10 5.30
C ARG A 198 -21.40 -2.51 6.57
N ALA A 199 -20.70 -3.05 7.56
CA ALA A 199 -21.28 -3.40 8.85
C ALA A 199 -21.50 -2.21 9.79
N THR A 200 -21.01 -1.02 9.45
CA THR A 200 -21.10 0.16 10.31
C THR A 200 -22.49 0.81 10.18
N PRO A 201 -23.19 1.09 11.31
CA PRO A 201 -24.49 1.78 11.27
C PRO A 201 -24.40 3.16 10.61
N ALA A 202 -25.43 3.55 9.85
CA ALA A 202 -25.48 4.86 9.18
C ALA A 202 -25.39 6.04 10.17
N ALA A 203 -25.83 5.88 11.42
CA ALA A 203 -25.69 6.88 12.46
C ALA A 203 -24.21 7.18 12.82
N SER A 204 -23.32 6.18 12.69
CA SER A 204 -21.88 6.33 12.93
C SER A 204 -21.09 6.66 11.66
N PHE A 205 -21.62 6.28 10.49
CA PHE A 205 -21.02 6.51 9.19
C PHE A 205 -22.10 6.81 8.13
N PRO A 206 -22.53 8.04 7.96
CA PRO A 206 -23.62 8.42 7.04
C PRO A 206 -23.36 8.01 5.57
N SER A 207 -22.09 7.91 5.16
CA SER A 207 -21.72 7.51 3.81
C SER A 207 -21.79 6.01 3.53
N VAL A 208 -22.25 5.15 4.47
CA VAL A 208 -22.29 3.68 4.32
C VAL A 208 -23.10 3.23 3.10
N ALA A 209 -24.19 3.93 2.77
CA ALA A 209 -25.05 3.60 1.63
C ALA A 209 -24.28 3.55 0.29
N ARG A 210 -23.28 4.42 0.12
CA ARG A 210 -22.41 4.40 -1.06
C ARG A 210 -21.61 3.09 -1.16
N PHE A 211 -21.10 2.59 -0.04
CA PHE A 211 -20.28 1.37 -0.02
C PHE A 211 -21.14 0.10 -0.16
N LEU A 212 -22.37 0.12 0.34
CA LEU A 212 -23.36 -0.93 0.08
C LEU A 212 -23.70 -1.01 -1.41
N LYS A 213 -23.92 0.13 -2.07
CA LYS A 213 -24.15 0.18 -3.51
C LYS A 213 -22.98 -0.35 -4.33
N LEU A 214 -21.72 -0.02 -3.96
CA LEU A 214 -20.52 -0.55 -4.62
C LEU A 214 -20.44 -2.08 -4.48
N ASP A 215 -20.88 -2.63 -3.35
CA ASP A 215 -20.96 -4.07 -3.11
C ASP A 215 -22.04 -4.74 -3.97
N GLU A 216 -23.22 -4.16 -4.02
CA GLU A 216 -24.32 -4.63 -4.89
C GLU A 216 -23.92 -4.65 -6.37
N GLU A 217 -23.20 -3.64 -6.81
CA GLU A 217 -22.72 -3.49 -8.20
C GLU A 217 -21.40 -4.25 -8.45
N GLN A 218 -20.81 -4.89 -7.43
CA GLN A 218 -19.47 -5.54 -7.49
C GLN A 218 -18.41 -4.62 -8.09
N ALA A 219 -18.52 -3.30 -7.84
CA ALA A 219 -17.69 -2.26 -8.41
C ALA A 219 -16.37 -2.08 -7.63
N PHE A 220 -15.56 -3.13 -7.59
CA PHE A 220 -14.28 -3.18 -6.89
C PHE A 220 -13.10 -3.29 -7.85
N ASN A 221 -11.99 -2.65 -7.50
CA ASN A 221 -10.72 -2.98 -8.12
C ASN A 221 -10.18 -4.29 -7.55
N SER A 222 -9.68 -5.17 -8.38
CA SER A 222 -8.94 -6.35 -7.93
C SER A 222 -7.52 -5.95 -7.46
N PRO A 223 -6.90 -6.73 -6.55
CA PRO A 223 -5.50 -6.53 -6.21
C PRO A 223 -4.57 -6.59 -7.42
N ASP A 224 -4.86 -7.45 -8.41
CA ASP A 224 -4.09 -7.58 -9.66
C ASP A 224 -4.15 -6.30 -10.50
N TRP A 225 -5.34 -5.66 -10.55
CA TRP A 225 -5.50 -4.38 -11.24
C TRP A 225 -4.63 -3.28 -10.61
N VAL A 226 -4.60 -3.24 -9.27
CA VAL A 226 -3.75 -2.31 -8.51
C VAL A 226 -2.27 -2.66 -8.69
N ALA A 227 -1.90 -3.95 -8.64
CA ALA A 227 -0.52 -4.42 -8.82
C ALA A 227 0.02 -4.05 -10.21
N ASN A 228 -0.75 -4.29 -11.27
CA ASN A 228 -0.37 -3.93 -12.63
C ASN A 228 -0.14 -2.43 -12.78
N PHE A 229 -1.00 -1.61 -12.15
CA PHE A 229 -0.79 -0.16 -12.13
C PHE A 229 0.52 0.23 -11.42
N ILE A 230 0.85 -0.41 -10.30
CA ILE A 230 2.11 -0.19 -9.57
C ILE A 230 3.30 -0.62 -10.43
N LEU A 231 3.23 -1.77 -11.09
CA LEU A 231 4.31 -2.26 -11.96
C LEU A 231 4.54 -1.33 -13.17
N ASP A 232 3.49 -0.75 -13.74
CA ASP A 232 3.62 0.28 -14.79
C ASP A 232 4.41 1.50 -14.31
N LEU A 233 4.24 1.90 -13.03
CA LEU A 233 5.04 2.98 -12.43
C LEU A 233 6.51 2.57 -12.23
N VAL A 234 6.74 1.34 -11.75
CA VAL A 234 8.08 0.81 -11.51
C VAL A 234 8.88 0.76 -12.81
N GLU A 235 8.28 0.23 -13.87
CA GLU A 235 8.91 0.03 -15.17
C GLU A 235 8.91 1.30 -16.06
N GLY A 236 8.34 2.40 -15.57
CA GLY A 236 8.29 3.66 -16.33
C GLY A 236 7.34 3.64 -17.53
N ARG A 237 6.44 2.64 -17.63
CA ARG A 237 5.39 2.60 -18.67
C ARG A 237 4.31 3.65 -18.45
N ARG A 238 4.24 4.21 -17.24
CA ARG A 238 3.29 5.26 -16.86
C ARG A 238 4.05 6.48 -16.34
N GLU A 239 3.97 7.55 -17.09
CA GLU A 239 4.55 8.83 -16.69
C GLU A 239 3.59 9.57 -15.76
N VAL A 240 4.02 9.83 -14.54
CA VAL A 240 3.34 10.69 -13.57
C VAL A 240 4.40 11.47 -12.80
N SER A 241 4.06 12.69 -12.38
CA SER A 241 4.96 13.49 -11.57
C SER A 241 5.18 12.86 -10.20
N ASP A 242 6.43 12.83 -9.76
CA ASP A 242 6.86 12.37 -8.45
C ASP A 242 6.17 13.13 -7.31
N GLY A 243 5.89 12.44 -6.22
CA GLY A 243 5.29 13.04 -5.03
C GLY A 243 3.83 13.46 -5.18
N VAL A 244 3.21 13.20 -6.31
CA VAL A 244 1.78 13.48 -6.49
C VAL A 244 0.93 12.33 -5.98
N ARG A 245 -0.28 12.70 -5.56
CA ARG A 245 -1.31 11.74 -5.23
C ARG A 245 -1.91 11.16 -6.52
N ILE A 246 -1.84 9.85 -6.65
CA ILE A 246 -2.36 9.13 -7.82
C ILE A 246 -3.57 8.29 -7.40
N ARG A 247 -4.56 8.20 -8.26
CA ARG A 247 -5.67 7.26 -8.11
C ARG A 247 -5.58 6.18 -9.19
N VAL A 248 -5.65 4.92 -8.78
CA VAL A 248 -5.87 3.82 -9.71
C VAL A 248 -7.26 3.99 -10.32
N PRO A 249 -7.40 3.98 -11.65
CA PRO A 249 -8.71 4.07 -12.30
C PRO A 249 -9.60 2.90 -11.89
N ASP A 250 -10.90 3.10 -11.99
CA ASP A 250 -11.86 2.03 -11.71
C ASP A 250 -11.68 0.92 -12.76
N GLN A 251 -11.64 -0.32 -12.29
CA GLN A 251 -11.48 -1.49 -13.17
C GLN A 251 -12.73 -1.63 -14.04
N PRO A 252 -12.59 -1.79 -15.37
CA PRO A 252 -13.73 -2.09 -16.23
C PRO A 252 -14.38 -3.42 -15.83
N HIS A 253 -15.64 -3.39 -15.47
CA HIS A 253 -16.42 -4.59 -15.23
C HIS A 253 -17.10 -4.96 -16.55
N HIS A 254 -16.80 -6.14 -17.07
CA HIS A 254 -17.54 -6.71 -18.17
C HIS A 254 -18.87 -7.21 -17.60
N GLY A 255 -19.95 -6.49 -17.94
CA GLY A 255 -21.33 -6.89 -17.64
C GLY A 255 -21.74 -8.14 -18.40
#